data_5f3e34fab5d726e7e1eb72c9736fe1d3
#
_entry.id   5f3e34fab5d726e7e1eb72c9736fe1d3
#
_cell.length_a   1.000
_cell.length_b   1.000
_cell.length_c   1.000
_cell.angle_alpha   90.00
_cell.angle_beta   90.00
_cell.angle_gamma   90.00
#
_symmetry.space_group_name_H-M   'P 1'
#
loop_
_entity.id
_entity.type
_entity.pdbx_description
1 polymer ?
#
loop_
_entity_poly.entity_id
_entity_poly.type
_entity_poly.pdbx_seq_one_letter_code
_entity_poly.pdbx_strand_id
1 'polypeptide(L)'
;MRRTRGLAAAALLVSLHCALAEEGPAALSWETLAQVSVTHQRGRYAPKFSTQLIALDKKAVTLKGFMVPFDQGLAQTRFLLSAEPAECPDCLSATAEQFAEVVAKTPLKYVIDAITVCGTLELVRDDSGALLYRLTEAVMVDK
;
A
#
# COMPACT_ATOMS: atom_id res chain seq x y z
N MET A 1 6.49 18.01 74.72
CA MET A 1 7.73 17.87 73.93
C MET A 1 7.86 16.46 73.44
N ARG A 2 7.69 16.24 72.14
CA ARG A 2 8.43 15.24 71.33
C ARG A 2 7.86 15.31 69.89
N ARG A 3 8.69 15.79 69.01
CA ARG A 3 8.46 15.86 67.56
C ARG A 3 8.75 14.50 66.96
N THR A 4 7.81 13.91 66.27
CA THR A 4 8.05 12.78 65.36
C THR A 4 7.98 13.26 63.92
N ARG A 5 9.12 13.21 63.28
CA ARG A 5 9.29 13.47 61.83
C ARG A 5 8.80 12.26 61.05
N GLY A 6 7.72 12.42 60.31
CA GLY A 6 7.31 11.42 59.30
C GLY A 6 8.07 11.62 57.98
N LEU A 7 8.85 10.64 57.58
CA LEU A 7 9.44 10.58 56.24
C LEU A 7 8.34 10.23 55.23
N ALA A 8 8.05 11.16 54.33
CA ALA A 8 7.27 10.85 53.15
C ALA A 8 8.20 10.25 52.08
N ALA A 9 8.07 8.97 51.85
CA ALA A 9 8.71 8.28 50.72
C ALA A 9 7.92 8.59 49.44
N ALA A 10 8.46 9.48 48.60
CA ALA A 10 7.92 9.70 47.25
C ALA A 10 8.35 8.55 46.35
N ALA A 11 7.42 7.67 46.05
CA ALA A 11 7.61 6.64 45.02
C ALA A 11 7.57 7.30 43.64
N LEU A 12 8.73 7.42 42.97
CA LEU A 12 8.83 7.80 41.58
C LEU A 12 8.34 6.61 40.74
N LEU A 13 7.09 6.68 40.26
CA LEU A 13 6.58 5.82 39.18
C LEU A 13 7.21 6.30 37.87
N VAL A 14 8.31 5.67 37.47
CA VAL A 14 8.87 5.80 36.13
C VAL A 14 7.90 5.08 35.19
N SER A 15 6.99 5.83 34.58
CA SER A 15 6.16 5.37 33.51
C SER A 15 7.04 5.12 32.30
N LEU A 16 7.41 3.85 32.08
CA LEU A 16 8.06 3.39 30.86
C LEU A 16 7.02 3.46 29.73
N HIS A 17 6.87 4.62 29.13
CA HIS A 17 6.14 4.77 27.87
C HIS A 17 7.00 4.11 26.80
N CYS A 18 6.63 2.89 26.44
CA CYS A 18 7.07 2.28 25.19
C CYS A 18 6.53 3.15 24.06
N ALA A 19 7.35 4.06 23.54
CA ALA A 19 7.07 4.78 22.32
C ALA A 19 7.05 3.71 21.20
N LEU A 20 5.84 3.27 20.84
CA LEU A 20 5.62 2.61 19.57
C LEU A 20 5.95 3.66 18.51
N ALA A 21 7.14 3.57 17.94
CA ALA A 21 7.46 4.31 16.74
C ALA A 21 6.41 3.88 15.70
N GLU A 22 5.49 4.76 15.34
CA GLU A 22 4.65 4.59 14.17
C GLU A 22 5.60 4.62 12.99
N GLU A 23 5.97 3.43 12.51
CA GLU A 23 6.70 3.30 11.27
C GLU A 23 5.83 3.93 10.19
N GLY A 24 6.36 4.95 9.51
CA GLY A 24 5.70 5.57 8.38
C GLY A 24 5.40 4.53 7.29
N PRO A 25 4.61 4.89 6.26
CA PRO A 25 4.24 3.96 5.20
C PRO A 25 5.49 3.35 4.56
N ALA A 26 5.51 2.02 4.44
CA ALA A 26 6.65 1.30 3.85
C ALA A 26 6.75 1.62 2.35
N ALA A 27 7.97 1.92 1.88
CA ALA A 27 8.21 2.08 0.45
C ALA A 27 8.10 0.71 -0.24
N LEU A 28 7.15 0.59 -1.17
CA LEU A 28 6.91 -0.60 -1.96
C LEU A 28 7.51 -0.41 -3.35
N SER A 29 8.17 -1.42 -3.87
CA SER A 29 8.73 -1.41 -5.23
C SER A 29 8.04 -2.45 -6.11
N TRP A 30 8.11 -2.25 -7.43
CA TRP A 30 7.58 -3.20 -8.40
C TRP A 30 8.34 -4.53 -8.38
N GLU A 31 9.64 -4.52 -8.04
CA GLU A 31 10.43 -5.75 -7.83
C GLU A 31 9.91 -6.56 -6.63
N THR A 32 9.41 -5.88 -5.59
CA THR A 32 8.75 -6.57 -4.47
C THR A 32 7.42 -7.16 -4.92
N LEU A 33 6.63 -6.43 -5.69
CA LEU A 33 5.36 -6.91 -6.25
C LEU A 33 5.56 -8.08 -7.20
N ALA A 34 6.68 -8.14 -7.92
CA ALA A 34 7.02 -9.27 -8.80
C ALA A 34 7.30 -10.58 -8.04
N GLN A 35 7.42 -10.54 -6.69
CA GLN A 35 7.64 -11.74 -5.87
C GLN A 35 6.33 -12.52 -5.62
N VAL A 36 5.59 -12.78 -6.67
CA VAL A 36 4.38 -13.57 -6.68
C VAL A 36 4.51 -14.66 -7.75
N SER A 37 4.00 -15.84 -7.47
CA SER A 37 3.81 -16.87 -8.50
C SER A 37 2.33 -17.14 -8.68
N VAL A 38 1.86 -17.12 -9.93
CA VAL A 38 0.47 -17.39 -10.25
C VAL A 38 0.40 -18.78 -10.86
N THR A 39 -0.33 -19.69 -10.23
CA THR A 39 -0.60 -21.02 -10.76
C THR A 39 -2.01 -21.07 -11.33
N HIS A 40 -2.15 -21.72 -12.48
CA HIS A 40 -3.44 -21.94 -13.12
C HIS A 40 -3.85 -23.39 -12.94
N GLN A 41 -4.82 -23.65 -12.06
CA GLN A 41 -5.31 -25.00 -11.78
C GLN A 41 -6.82 -25.08 -12.01
N ARG A 42 -7.25 -26.02 -12.85
CA ARG A 42 -8.68 -26.29 -13.11
C ARG A 42 -9.49 -25.03 -13.50
N GLY A 43 -8.89 -24.14 -14.29
CA GLY A 43 -9.54 -22.89 -14.70
C GLY A 43 -9.57 -21.79 -13.66
N ARG A 44 -8.85 -21.94 -12.52
CA ARG A 44 -8.72 -20.93 -11.47
C ARG A 44 -7.31 -20.43 -11.37
N TYR A 45 -7.15 -19.14 -11.11
CA TYR A 45 -5.89 -18.53 -10.79
C TYR A 45 -5.66 -18.58 -9.27
N ALA A 46 -4.50 -19.08 -8.87
CA ALA A 46 -4.12 -19.13 -7.47
C ALA A 46 -2.79 -18.39 -7.29
N PRO A 47 -2.83 -17.11 -6.86
CA PRO A 47 -1.62 -16.37 -6.58
C PRO A 47 -0.99 -16.86 -5.26
N LYS A 48 0.32 -17.08 -5.29
CA LYS A 48 1.14 -17.38 -4.13
C LYS A 48 2.10 -16.22 -3.90
N PHE A 49 1.78 -15.40 -2.92
CA PHE A 49 2.58 -14.24 -2.53
C PHE A 49 3.77 -14.65 -1.68
N SER A 50 4.88 -13.90 -1.79
CA SER A 50 6.05 -14.07 -0.92
C SER A 50 5.71 -13.71 0.54
N THR A 51 6.52 -14.19 1.48
CA THR A 51 6.37 -13.84 2.91
C THR A 51 6.46 -12.33 3.13
N GLN A 52 7.29 -11.62 2.35
CA GLN A 52 7.43 -10.18 2.41
C GLN A 52 6.12 -9.47 1.99
N LEU A 53 5.48 -9.91 0.91
CA LEU A 53 4.19 -9.35 0.47
C LEU A 53 3.09 -9.63 1.49
N ILE A 54 3.04 -10.84 2.05
CA ILE A 54 2.06 -11.20 3.08
C ILE A 54 2.22 -10.31 4.31
N ALA A 55 3.45 -9.98 4.70
CA ALA A 55 3.72 -9.08 5.82
C ALA A 55 3.27 -7.62 5.57
N LEU A 56 3.16 -7.21 4.31
CA LEU A 56 2.70 -5.89 3.90
C LEU A 56 1.18 -5.81 3.66
N ASP A 57 0.49 -6.95 3.62
CA ASP A 57 -0.97 -7.00 3.46
C ASP A 57 -1.67 -6.22 4.59
N LYS A 58 -2.61 -5.34 4.20
CA LYS A 58 -3.32 -4.43 5.12
C LYS A 58 -2.42 -3.38 5.80
N LYS A 59 -1.22 -3.15 5.30
CA LYS A 59 -0.31 -2.10 5.79
C LYS A 59 -0.33 -0.88 4.90
N ALA A 60 -0.01 0.29 5.48
CA ALA A 60 0.20 1.50 4.72
C ALA A 60 1.52 1.41 3.94
N VAL A 61 1.45 1.63 2.64
CA VAL A 61 2.61 1.60 1.74
C VAL A 61 2.60 2.80 0.80
N THR A 62 3.76 3.15 0.26
CA THR A 62 3.90 4.08 -0.86
C THR A 62 4.35 3.32 -2.10
N LEU A 63 3.74 3.61 -3.24
CA LEU A 63 4.10 3.02 -4.52
C LEU A 63 4.16 4.13 -5.58
N LYS A 64 5.22 4.12 -6.37
CA LYS A 64 5.42 5.06 -7.48
C LYS A 64 5.09 4.38 -8.81
N GLY A 65 4.32 5.06 -9.66
CA GLY A 65 3.97 4.52 -10.97
C GLY A 65 3.20 5.53 -11.82
N PHE A 66 2.66 5.07 -12.93
CA PHE A 66 1.94 5.88 -13.92
C PHE A 66 0.44 5.58 -13.83
N MET A 67 -0.39 6.64 -13.90
CA MET A 67 -1.85 6.49 -13.88
C MET A 67 -2.36 5.93 -15.20
N VAL A 68 -3.13 4.86 -15.14
CA VAL A 68 -3.91 4.33 -16.26
C VAL A 68 -5.39 4.47 -15.88
N PRO A 69 -6.07 5.51 -16.38
CA PRO A 69 -7.45 5.79 -15.96
C PRO A 69 -8.44 4.77 -16.54
N PHE A 70 -9.49 4.45 -15.80
CA PHE A 70 -10.62 3.69 -16.31
C PHE A 70 -11.62 4.58 -17.06
N ASP A 71 -11.70 5.85 -16.67
CA ASP A 71 -12.62 6.84 -17.22
C ASP A 71 -11.87 7.99 -17.87
N GLN A 72 -12.49 8.66 -18.86
CA GLN A 72 -11.92 9.80 -19.57
C GLN A 72 -11.99 11.12 -18.76
N GLY A 73 -12.45 11.08 -17.51
CA GLY A 73 -12.54 12.26 -16.65
C GLY A 73 -11.17 12.75 -16.17
N LEU A 74 -11.06 14.06 -15.89
CA LEU A 74 -9.84 14.64 -15.33
C LEU A 74 -9.62 14.28 -13.84
N ALA A 75 -10.66 13.86 -13.14
CA ALA A 75 -10.60 13.43 -11.75
C ALA A 75 -10.91 11.94 -11.66
N GLN A 76 -9.98 11.18 -11.11
CA GLN A 76 -10.05 9.72 -10.99
C GLN A 76 -10.25 9.32 -9.53
N THR A 77 -11.30 8.57 -9.24
CA THR A 77 -11.51 7.93 -7.94
C THR A 77 -11.00 6.50 -7.92
N ARG A 78 -10.88 5.90 -9.11
CA ARG A 78 -10.40 4.53 -9.31
C ARG A 78 -9.63 4.45 -10.61
N PHE A 79 -8.43 3.89 -10.57
CA PHE A 79 -7.55 3.75 -11.73
C PHE A 79 -6.55 2.62 -11.51
N LEU A 80 -5.83 2.22 -12.55
CA LEU A 80 -4.64 1.38 -12.38
C LEU A 80 -3.41 2.25 -12.23
N LEU A 81 -2.52 1.85 -11.32
CA LEU A 81 -1.16 2.33 -11.27
C LEU A 81 -0.28 1.29 -11.97
N SER A 82 0.50 1.72 -12.94
CA SER A 82 1.37 0.88 -13.76
C SER A 82 2.84 1.13 -13.44
N ALA A 83 3.64 0.08 -13.49
CA ALA A 83 5.10 0.18 -13.38
C ALA A 83 5.72 0.99 -14.53
N GLU A 84 5.14 0.86 -15.72
CA GLU A 84 5.60 1.49 -16.95
C GLU A 84 4.56 2.47 -17.49
N PRO A 85 4.98 3.55 -18.20
CA PRO A 85 4.03 4.43 -18.84
C PRO A 85 3.22 3.68 -19.92
N ALA A 86 1.92 3.90 -19.92
CA ALA A 86 1.03 3.35 -20.95
C ALA A 86 1.14 4.18 -22.24
N GLU A 87 2.14 3.90 -23.06
CA GLU A 87 2.30 4.59 -24.37
C GLU A 87 1.25 4.16 -25.39
N CYS A 88 0.64 2.99 -25.19
CA CYS A 88 -0.38 2.44 -26.07
C CYS A 88 -1.34 1.56 -25.25
N PRO A 89 -2.66 1.88 -25.19
CA PRO A 89 -3.64 1.07 -24.49
C PRO A 89 -3.71 -0.39 -24.95
N ASP A 90 -3.44 -0.64 -26.24
CA ASP A 90 -3.44 -1.97 -26.84
C ASP A 90 -2.07 -2.67 -26.75
N CYS A 91 -1.04 -1.97 -26.27
CA CYS A 91 0.33 -2.49 -26.19
C CYS A 91 0.69 -2.97 -24.78
N LEU A 92 -0.26 -3.03 -23.86
CA LEU A 92 -0.07 -3.53 -22.49
C LEU A 92 0.22 -5.03 -22.53
N SER A 93 1.45 -5.38 -22.89
CA SER A 93 2.02 -6.72 -22.65
C SER A 93 2.43 -6.90 -21.18
N ALA A 94 1.99 -6.00 -20.31
CA ALA A 94 2.30 -6.00 -18.90
C ALA A 94 1.58 -7.14 -18.20
N THR A 95 2.29 -7.82 -17.33
CA THR A 95 1.76 -8.90 -16.51
C THR A 95 1.05 -8.35 -15.27
N ALA A 96 0.21 -9.17 -14.63
CA ALA A 96 -0.64 -8.71 -13.53
C ALA A 96 0.14 -8.09 -12.35
N GLU A 97 1.39 -8.52 -12.13
CA GLU A 97 2.28 -7.97 -11.09
C GLU A 97 2.83 -6.57 -11.40
N GLN A 98 2.62 -6.07 -12.62
CA GLN A 98 3.03 -4.72 -13.02
C GLN A 98 1.90 -3.69 -12.87
N PHE A 99 0.77 -4.10 -12.31
CA PHE A 99 -0.36 -3.22 -12.04
C PHE A 99 -0.84 -3.33 -10.61
N ALA A 100 -1.29 -2.20 -10.08
CA ALA A 100 -2.06 -2.15 -8.84
C ALA A 100 -3.31 -1.29 -9.07
N GLU A 101 -4.47 -1.79 -8.67
CA GLU A 101 -5.68 -0.97 -8.63
C GLU A 101 -5.58 0.04 -7.50
N VAL A 102 -5.87 1.29 -7.78
CA VAL A 102 -5.93 2.36 -6.78
C VAL A 102 -7.37 2.79 -6.59
N VAL A 103 -7.83 2.74 -5.36
CA VAL A 103 -9.10 3.32 -4.91
C VAL A 103 -8.76 4.53 -4.06
N ALA A 104 -8.93 5.71 -4.64
CA ALA A 104 -8.55 6.97 -4.02
C ALA A 104 -9.55 7.38 -2.93
N LYS A 105 -9.03 7.92 -1.82
CA LYS A 105 -9.84 8.47 -0.74
C LYS A 105 -10.65 9.69 -1.18
N THR A 106 -10.03 10.51 -2.03
CA THR A 106 -10.63 11.68 -2.69
C THR A 106 -10.24 11.65 -4.16
N PRO A 107 -11.04 12.21 -5.09
CA PRO A 107 -10.69 12.21 -6.50
C PRO A 107 -9.30 12.83 -6.75
N LEU A 108 -8.44 12.10 -7.46
CA LEU A 108 -7.11 12.53 -7.84
C LEU A 108 -7.12 13.07 -9.27
N LYS A 109 -6.45 14.20 -9.48
CA LYS A 109 -6.29 14.75 -10.83
C LYS A 109 -5.42 13.81 -11.66
N TYR A 110 -5.87 13.50 -12.89
CA TYR A 110 -5.06 12.74 -13.84
C TYR A 110 -3.80 13.53 -14.24
N VAL A 111 -2.66 12.84 -14.20
CA VAL A 111 -1.37 13.34 -14.67
C VAL A 111 -0.67 12.27 -15.50
N ILE A 112 0.13 12.69 -16.47
CA ILE A 112 0.87 11.81 -17.39
C ILE A 112 2.15 11.31 -16.71
N ASP A 113 2.78 12.18 -15.90
CA ASP A 113 4.03 11.85 -15.20
C ASP A 113 3.80 10.81 -14.09
N ALA A 114 4.89 10.13 -13.72
CA ALA A 114 4.85 9.20 -12.60
C ALA A 114 4.48 9.92 -11.30
N ILE A 115 3.54 9.35 -10.56
CA ILE A 115 3.09 9.80 -9.24
C ILE A 115 3.50 8.82 -8.16
N THR A 116 3.57 9.31 -6.93
CA THR A 116 3.67 8.47 -5.74
C THR A 116 2.33 8.46 -5.02
N VAL A 117 1.81 7.28 -4.75
CA VAL A 117 0.54 7.07 -4.05
C VAL A 117 0.83 6.40 -2.72
N CYS A 118 0.23 6.91 -1.65
CA CYS A 118 0.22 6.27 -0.34
C CYS A 118 -1.17 5.69 -0.09
N GLY A 119 -1.26 4.42 0.29
CA GLY A 119 -2.52 3.74 0.56
C GLY A 119 -2.33 2.45 1.33
N THR A 120 -3.42 1.80 1.70
CA THR A 120 -3.40 0.48 2.34
C THR A 120 -3.31 -0.60 1.28
N LEU A 121 -2.26 -1.41 1.31
CA LEU A 121 -2.08 -2.55 0.40
C LEU A 121 -3.07 -3.66 0.73
N GLU A 122 -3.74 -4.17 -0.28
CA GLU A 122 -4.55 -5.38 -0.21
C GLU A 122 -4.06 -6.39 -1.25
N LEU A 123 -3.75 -7.59 -0.81
CA LEU A 123 -3.45 -8.72 -1.69
C LEU A 123 -4.76 -9.34 -2.17
N VAL A 124 -5.01 -9.31 -3.46
CA VAL A 124 -6.22 -9.88 -4.07
C VAL A 124 -6.02 -11.38 -4.28
N ARG A 125 -6.86 -12.18 -3.65
CA ARG A 125 -6.76 -13.65 -3.65
C ARG A 125 -7.93 -14.31 -4.37
N ASP A 126 -8.76 -13.52 -5.06
CA ASP A 126 -9.82 -14.09 -5.88
C ASP A 126 -9.24 -14.84 -7.09
N ASP A 127 -10.04 -15.68 -7.69
CA ASP A 127 -9.62 -16.53 -8.78
C ASP A 127 -9.80 -15.88 -10.17
N SER A 128 -10.07 -14.57 -10.22
CA SER A 128 -10.22 -13.83 -11.48
C SER A 128 -8.90 -13.69 -12.26
N GLY A 129 -7.78 -13.68 -11.55
CA GLY A 129 -6.43 -13.56 -12.10
C GLY A 129 -6.11 -12.23 -12.79
N ALA A 130 -7.09 -11.33 -12.84
CA ALA A 130 -6.95 -10.06 -13.54
C ALA A 130 -6.24 -8.99 -12.69
N LEU A 131 -6.25 -9.14 -11.36
CA LEU A 131 -5.71 -8.19 -10.41
C LEU A 131 -5.08 -8.92 -9.23
N LEU A 132 -3.88 -8.52 -8.85
CA LEU A 132 -3.16 -9.08 -7.70
C LEU A 132 -3.07 -8.12 -6.52
N TYR A 133 -3.09 -6.82 -6.79
CA TYR A 133 -2.83 -5.76 -5.82
C TYR A 133 -3.88 -4.67 -5.90
N ARG A 134 -4.28 -4.18 -4.73
CA ARG A 134 -5.14 -3.00 -4.59
C ARG A 134 -4.57 -2.09 -3.52
N LEU A 135 -4.58 -0.78 -3.75
CA LEU A 135 -4.30 0.26 -2.77
C LEU A 135 -5.61 0.97 -2.45
N THR A 136 -6.09 0.85 -1.22
CA THR A 136 -7.32 1.51 -0.75
C THR A 136 -7.00 2.73 0.10
N GLU A 137 -7.97 3.64 0.29
CA GLU A 137 -7.79 4.90 1.00
C GLU A 137 -6.60 5.72 0.47
N ALA A 138 -6.38 5.62 -0.83
CA ALA A 138 -5.18 6.13 -1.46
C ALA A 138 -5.19 7.65 -1.60
N VAL A 139 -4.04 8.26 -1.34
CA VAL A 139 -3.78 9.69 -1.53
C VAL A 139 -2.49 9.86 -2.34
N MET A 140 -2.43 10.93 -3.14
CA MET A 140 -1.19 11.31 -3.82
C MET A 140 -0.23 11.92 -2.78
N VAL A 141 1.02 11.49 -2.81
CA VAL A 141 2.08 12.08 -1.99
C VAL A 141 2.74 13.16 -2.84
N ASP A 142 2.55 14.41 -2.43
CA ASP A 142 3.26 15.53 -3.04
C ASP A 142 4.76 15.43 -2.73
N LYS A 143 5.57 15.84 -3.72
CA LYS A 143 7.03 15.91 -3.55
C LYS A 143 7.41 17.08 -2.68
#